data_7e135afc1083d6c98634068f54758c67
#
_entry.id   7e135afc1083d6c98634068f54758c67
#
_cell.length_a   1.000
_cell.length_b   1.000
_cell.length_c   1.000
_cell.angle_alpha   90.00
_cell.angle_beta   90.00
_cell.angle_gamma   90.00
#
_symmetry.space_group_name_H-M   'P 1'
#
loop_
_entity.id
_entity.type
_entity.pdbx_description
1 polymer ?
#
loop_
_entity_poly.entity_id
_entity_poly.type
_entity_poly.pdbx_seq_one_letter_code
_entity_poly.pdbx_strand_id
1 'polypeptide(L)'
;MNTHALPNARRQPVTFVSGEGCYLTDEAGRRYLDLVSGLGVNALGYNHPRIIAAITGQARRLVHTSALYGNEFQEPLARLLCQMSGLDRALFVNSGAEATEAALKLVRHFAGDRRRIVALEGSFHGRTRGGMAVTGQPALRDPFAPYSLPVSFVAPNDEAQLRAAFSPEVAAFLFEPILGEGGVRPLEISYMQLARELCTRHGALLVADECQTGLGRTGKIFGFEWAGVQPDIVTVAKPLAGGLPLGAVLFSAAVAEHFPLTSHGSTFAGGPLACRVALEFLDEMQRLLPHIAEVGEALAAELAPYGPVRGRGLMRAVPLEIPGDPIVAAARDAGLLINCTQKTVLRFLPPYILSADQVREAGGILKRAFSR
;
A
#
# COMPACT_ATOMS: atom_id res chain seq x y z
N MET A 1 -12.95 23.76 -18.94
CA MET A 1 -11.52 23.90 -19.30
C MET A 1 -11.12 22.72 -20.14
N ASN A 2 -10.64 22.98 -21.37
CA ASN A 2 -10.04 21.93 -22.19
C ASN A 2 -8.68 21.58 -21.57
N THR A 3 -8.60 20.52 -20.78
CA THR A 3 -7.36 20.02 -20.24
C THR A 3 -6.79 18.98 -21.20
N HIS A 4 -5.54 19.11 -21.61
CA HIS A 4 -4.85 18.11 -22.45
C HIS A 4 -4.56 16.82 -21.70
N ALA A 5 -4.44 16.89 -20.36
CA ALA A 5 -4.26 15.72 -19.52
C ALA A 5 -5.62 15.08 -19.20
N LEU A 6 -5.82 13.83 -19.62
CA LEU A 6 -6.98 13.04 -19.24
C LEU A 6 -6.95 12.78 -17.72
N PRO A 7 -7.97 13.18 -16.95
CA PRO A 7 -8.00 12.87 -15.53
C PRO A 7 -8.20 11.37 -15.31
N ASN A 8 -7.31 10.77 -14.56
CA ASN A 8 -7.38 9.36 -14.15
C ASN A 8 -8.19 9.13 -12.86
N ALA A 9 -8.66 10.21 -12.23
CA ALA A 9 -9.52 10.21 -11.05
C ALA A 9 -10.36 11.51 -11.02
N ARG A 10 -11.46 11.49 -10.26
CA ARG A 10 -12.24 12.71 -9.96
C ARG A 10 -11.40 13.61 -9.05
N ARG A 11 -10.86 14.70 -9.61
CA ARG A 11 -10.02 15.64 -8.87
C ARG A 11 -10.87 16.50 -7.93
N GLN A 12 -10.36 16.76 -6.73
CA GLN A 12 -10.85 17.82 -5.86
C GLN A 12 -10.47 19.19 -6.46
N PRO A 13 -11.29 20.24 -6.26
CA PRO A 13 -11.08 21.58 -6.85
C PRO A 13 -10.02 22.39 -6.08
N VAL A 14 -8.83 21.82 -5.89
CA VAL A 14 -7.68 22.45 -5.22
C VAL A 14 -6.42 22.07 -5.97
N THR A 15 -5.53 23.04 -6.19
CA THR A 15 -4.17 22.82 -6.74
C THR A 15 -3.14 23.15 -5.64
N PHE A 16 -2.33 22.17 -5.28
CA PHE A 16 -1.27 22.35 -4.29
C PHE A 16 0.04 22.73 -4.97
N VAL A 17 0.77 23.67 -4.35
CA VAL A 17 2.04 24.22 -4.87
C VAL A 17 3.22 23.93 -3.94
N SER A 18 2.98 23.65 -2.66
CA SER A 18 4.03 23.29 -1.70
C SER A 18 3.48 22.42 -0.57
N GLY A 19 4.40 21.84 0.20
CA GLY A 19 4.05 21.06 1.40
C GLY A 19 5.19 21.08 2.42
N GLU A 20 4.83 21.04 3.71
CA GLU A 20 5.77 20.97 4.84
C GLU A 20 5.16 20.17 5.99
N GLY A 21 5.91 19.20 6.50
CA GLY A 21 5.41 18.30 7.54
C GLY A 21 4.13 17.59 7.12
N CYS A 22 3.06 17.75 7.87
CA CYS A 22 1.74 17.17 7.54
C CYS A 22 0.82 18.13 6.76
N TYR A 23 1.32 19.25 6.25
CA TYR A 23 0.49 20.26 5.60
C TYR A 23 0.82 20.42 4.12
N LEU A 24 -0.22 20.64 3.32
CA LEU A 24 -0.14 21.12 1.93
C LEU A 24 -0.62 22.56 1.85
N THR A 25 -0.05 23.32 0.92
CA THR A 25 -0.42 24.72 0.66
C THR A 25 -0.89 24.85 -0.79
N ASP A 26 -2.05 25.48 -1.00
CA ASP A 26 -2.61 25.73 -2.33
C ASP A 26 -2.07 27.01 -2.98
N GLU A 27 -2.50 27.26 -4.24
CA GLU A 27 -2.13 28.45 -5.03
C GLU A 27 -2.53 29.77 -4.35
N ALA A 28 -3.56 29.76 -3.49
CA ALA A 28 -4.03 30.94 -2.74
C ALA A 28 -3.28 31.11 -1.39
N GLY A 29 -2.31 30.24 -1.07
CA GLY A 29 -1.57 30.27 0.17
C GLY A 29 -2.32 29.64 1.37
N ARG A 30 -3.43 29.00 1.14
CA ARG A 30 -4.19 28.33 2.19
C ARG A 30 -3.53 26.98 2.55
N ARG A 31 -3.42 26.71 3.84
CA ARG A 31 -2.86 25.47 4.37
C ARG A 31 -3.96 24.46 4.68
N TYR A 32 -3.62 23.18 4.44
CA TYR A 32 -4.48 22.04 4.67
C TYR A 32 -3.71 20.97 5.44
N LEU A 33 -4.23 20.52 6.58
CA LEU A 33 -3.72 19.33 7.26
C LEU A 33 -4.08 18.10 6.41
N ASP A 34 -3.07 17.34 6.01
CA ASP A 34 -3.25 16.22 5.09
C ASP A 34 -3.26 14.88 5.82
N LEU A 35 -4.44 14.26 5.89
CA LEU A 35 -4.63 12.89 6.37
C LEU A 35 -4.88 11.88 5.23
N VAL A 36 -4.38 12.21 4.01
CA VAL A 36 -4.39 11.32 2.83
C VAL A 36 -2.97 10.91 2.42
N SER A 37 -2.01 11.84 2.59
CA SER A 37 -0.58 11.68 2.27
C SER A 37 -0.31 11.04 0.90
N GLY A 38 -1.03 11.50 -0.15
CA GLY A 38 -0.91 10.91 -1.48
C GLY A 38 -1.36 9.45 -1.55
N LEU A 39 -2.38 9.06 -0.79
CA LEU A 39 -2.85 7.68 -0.58
C LEU A 39 -1.81 6.79 0.12
N GLY A 40 -1.13 7.35 1.13
CA GLY A 40 -0.13 6.68 1.94
C GLY A 40 1.29 6.68 1.35
N VAL A 41 1.55 7.50 0.33
CA VAL A 41 2.87 7.63 -0.32
C VAL A 41 3.81 8.53 0.48
N ASN A 42 3.34 9.72 0.89
CA ASN A 42 4.14 10.70 1.62
C ASN A 42 4.14 10.40 3.13
N ALA A 43 4.63 9.20 3.49
CA ALA A 43 4.56 8.70 4.86
C ALA A 43 5.42 9.51 5.84
N LEU A 44 6.53 10.11 5.41
CA LEU A 44 7.32 11.04 6.22
C LEU A 44 6.86 12.50 6.08
N GLY A 45 5.67 12.72 5.50
CA GLY A 45 5.18 14.06 5.22
C GLY A 45 5.89 14.74 4.06
N TYR A 46 5.79 16.05 4.02
CA TYR A 46 6.30 16.88 2.95
C TYR A 46 7.59 17.57 3.38
N ASN A 47 8.53 17.72 2.44
CA ASN A 47 9.79 18.40 2.65
C ASN A 47 10.63 17.84 3.82
N HIS A 48 10.59 16.52 4.02
CA HIS A 48 11.35 15.87 5.09
C HIS A 48 12.86 16.04 4.86
N PRO A 49 13.63 16.59 5.83
CA PRO A 49 15.03 17.01 5.60
C PRO A 49 15.93 15.88 5.07
N ARG A 50 15.83 14.67 5.62
CA ARG A 50 16.63 13.52 5.19
C ARG A 50 16.29 13.09 3.76
N ILE A 51 15.00 13.09 3.40
CA ILE A 51 14.55 12.73 2.04
C ILE A 51 15.04 13.76 1.03
N ILE A 52 14.89 15.06 1.33
CA ILE A 52 15.37 16.14 0.45
C ILE A 52 16.90 16.08 0.29
N ALA A 53 17.64 15.86 1.38
CA ALA A 53 19.10 15.70 1.33
C ALA A 53 19.53 14.51 0.48
N ALA A 54 18.85 13.35 0.62
CA ALA A 54 19.12 12.16 -0.19
C ALA A 54 18.83 12.40 -1.68
N ILE A 55 17.69 13.02 -2.01
CA ILE A 55 17.33 13.37 -3.40
C ILE A 55 18.38 14.32 -3.99
N THR A 56 18.64 15.44 -3.32
CA THR A 56 19.53 16.49 -3.82
C THR A 56 20.96 15.98 -3.98
N GLY A 57 21.46 15.25 -2.98
CA GLY A 57 22.81 14.71 -2.98
C GLY A 57 22.99 13.66 -4.09
N GLN A 58 22.05 12.73 -4.22
CA GLN A 58 22.15 11.67 -5.21
C GLN A 58 21.86 12.16 -6.64
N ALA A 59 20.95 13.11 -6.82
CA ALA A 59 20.67 13.69 -8.12
C ALA A 59 21.90 14.39 -8.75
N ARG A 60 22.78 14.96 -7.92
CA ARG A 60 24.05 15.55 -8.38
C ARG A 60 25.12 14.52 -8.78
N ARG A 61 24.99 13.27 -8.33
CA ARG A 61 25.96 12.21 -8.59
C ARG A 61 25.53 11.31 -9.76
N LEU A 62 24.35 10.69 -9.62
CA LEU A 62 23.85 9.73 -10.60
C LEU A 62 22.34 9.50 -10.39
N VAL A 63 21.53 9.91 -11.36
CA VAL A 63 20.07 9.76 -11.29
C VAL A 63 19.64 8.35 -11.68
N HIS A 64 20.23 7.83 -12.78
CA HIS A 64 19.85 6.53 -13.33
C HIS A 64 21.06 5.82 -13.94
N THR A 65 21.04 4.50 -13.89
CA THR A 65 21.84 3.58 -14.68
C THR A 65 20.97 2.39 -15.06
N SER A 66 21.29 1.71 -16.15
CA SER A 66 20.50 0.55 -16.57
C SER A 66 20.72 -0.66 -15.64
N ALA A 67 19.79 -1.62 -15.71
CA ALA A 67 19.94 -2.92 -15.00
C ALA A 67 21.15 -3.74 -15.50
N LEU A 68 21.84 -3.30 -16.54
CA LEU A 68 23.09 -3.93 -17.03
C LEU A 68 24.29 -3.63 -16.13
N TYR A 69 24.19 -2.64 -15.26
CA TYR A 69 25.27 -2.22 -14.37
C TYR A 69 24.76 -2.12 -12.94
N GLY A 70 25.60 -2.51 -11.98
CA GLY A 70 25.29 -2.34 -10.56
C GLY A 70 25.28 -0.88 -10.12
N ASN A 71 24.57 -0.57 -9.03
CA ASN A 71 24.69 0.68 -8.31
C ASN A 71 24.88 0.40 -6.80
N GLU A 72 25.48 1.34 -6.10
CA GLU A 72 25.90 1.17 -4.70
C GLU A 72 24.74 1.03 -3.70
N PHE A 73 23.48 1.31 -4.08
CA PHE A 73 22.34 1.33 -3.17
C PHE A 73 21.39 0.13 -3.34
N GLN A 74 21.40 -0.50 -4.50
CA GLN A 74 20.43 -1.57 -4.82
C GLN A 74 20.61 -2.80 -3.92
N GLU A 75 21.83 -3.30 -3.77
CA GLU A 75 22.11 -4.47 -2.93
C GLU A 75 21.93 -4.18 -1.43
N PRO A 76 22.40 -3.05 -0.85
CA PRO A 76 22.07 -2.67 0.51
C PRO A 76 20.58 -2.57 0.78
N LEU A 77 19.79 -2.00 -0.15
CA LEU A 77 18.35 -1.89 -0.01
C LEU A 77 17.69 -3.28 -0.06
N ALA A 78 18.08 -4.13 -1.00
CA ALA A 78 17.59 -5.51 -1.09
C ALA A 78 17.83 -6.28 0.21
N ARG A 79 19.06 -6.22 0.73
CA ARG A 79 19.44 -6.87 1.99
C ARG A 79 18.57 -6.36 3.16
N LEU A 80 18.40 -5.05 3.29
CA LEU A 80 17.60 -4.46 4.37
C LEU A 80 16.13 -4.90 4.29
N LEU A 81 15.53 -4.87 3.10
CA LEU A 81 14.15 -5.34 2.90
C LEU A 81 13.98 -6.83 3.19
N CYS A 82 14.96 -7.67 2.77
CA CYS A 82 14.96 -9.10 3.08
C CYS A 82 15.08 -9.34 4.60
N GLN A 83 15.97 -8.63 5.29
CA GLN A 83 16.09 -8.73 6.75
C GLN A 83 14.80 -8.33 7.48
N MET A 84 14.15 -7.26 7.02
CA MET A 84 12.89 -6.78 7.61
C MET A 84 11.72 -7.75 7.39
N SER A 85 11.66 -8.40 6.24
CA SER A 85 10.54 -9.28 5.86
C SER A 85 10.72 -10.74 6.25
N GLY A 86 11.93 -11.16 6.61
CA GLY A 86 12.28 -12.58 6.80
C GLY A 86 12.30 -13.37 5.49
N LEU A 87 12.45 -12.69 4.35
CA LEU A 87 12.55 -13.30 3.02
C LEU A 87 13.99 -13.18 2.46
N ASP A 88 14.31 -13.90 1.38
CA ASP A 88 15.68 -14.12 0.97
C ASP A 88 16.12 -13.28 -0.24
N ARG A 89 15.16 -12.84 -1.07
CA ARG A 89 15.43 -12.16 -2.35
C ARG A 89 14.50 -10.98 -2.54
N ALA A 90 14.99 -9.97 -3.27
CA ALA A 90 14.21 -8.79 -3.67
C ALA A 90 14.37 -8.56 -5.18
N LEU A 91 13.26 -8.24 -5.84
CA LEU A 91 13.20 -7.75 -7.22
C LEU A 91 12.59 -6.33 -7.19
N PHE A 92 13.31 -5.36 -7.74
CA PHE A 92 12.83 -3.98 -7.80
C PHE A 92 11.98 -3.72 -9.04
N VAL A 93 11.01 -2.84 -8.88
CA VAL A 93 10.08 -2.34 -9.90
C VAL A 93 9.78 -0.86 -9.62
N ASN A 94 8.85 -0.21 -10.36
CA ASN A 94 8.61 1.23 -10.21
C ASN A 94 7.27 1.55 -9.51
N SER A 95 6.42 0.56 -9.32
CA SER A 95 5.07 0.75 -8.77
C SER A 95 4.54 -0.52 -8.10
N GLY A 96 3.47 -0.38 -7.29
CA GLY A 96 2.76 -1.54 -6.75
C GLY A 96 2.10 -2.40 -7.83
N ALA A 97 1.62 -1.80 -8.91
CA ALA A 97 1.05 -2.57 -10.03
C ALA A 97 2.12 -3.44 -10.71
N GLU A 98 3.33 -2.91 -10.94
CA GLU A 98 4.45 -3.71 -11.44
C GLU A 98 4.90 -4.78 -10.44
N ALA A 99 4.85 -4.49 -9.14
CA ALA A 99 5.14 -5.47 -8.10
C ALA A 99 4.13 -6.64 -8.13
N THR A 100 2.85 -6.36 -8.29
CA THR A 100 1.82 -7.39 -8.48
C THR A 100 2.09 -8.23 -9.74
N GLU A 101 2.41 -7.61 -10.87
CA GLU A 101 2.75 -8.34 -12.11
C GLU A 101 3.96 -9.26 -11.93
N ALA A 102 5.01 -8.77 -11.23
CA ALA A 102 6.19 -9.57 -10.92
C ALA A 102 5.85 -10.73 -9.96
N ALA A 103 5.03 -10.48 -8.92
CA ALA A 103 4.57 -11.53 -8.01
C ALA A 103 3.77 -12.63 -8.73
N LEU A 104 2.86 -12.25 -9.64
CA LEU A 104 2.10 -13.20 -10.45
C LEU A 104 3.00 -14.04 -11.38
N LYS A 105 4.08 -13.46 -11.92
CA LYS A 105 5.08 -14.20 -12.69
C LYS A 105 5.88 -15.18 -11.82
N LEU A 106 6.29 -14.77 -10.60
CA LEU A 106 6.93 -15.65 -9.63
C LEU A 106 6.03 -16.84 -9.29
N VAL A 107 4.76 -16.58 -8.97
CA VAL A 107 3.75 -17.63 -8.74
C VAL A 107 3.65 -18.57 -9.95
N ARG A 108 3.59 -18.02 -11.15
CA ARG A 108 3.44 -18.82 -12.39
C ARG A 108 4.64 -19.75 -12.62
N HIS A 109 5.86 -19.31 -12.36
CA HIS A 109 7.06 -20.11 -12.50
C HIS A 109 7.17 -21.19 -11.41
N PHE A 110 6.84 -20.87 -10.18
CA PHE A 110 6.86 -21.79 -9.05
C PHE A 110 5.81 -22.89 -9.16
N ALA A 111 4.60 -22.54 -9.59
CA ALA A 111 3.44 -23.39 -9.46
C ALA A 111 3.34 -24.55 -10.46
N GLY A 112 4.21 -24.63 -11.47
CA GLY A 112 4.12 -25.66 -12.52
C GLY A 112 2.79 -25.59 -13.29
N ASP A 113 1.99 -26.66 -13.23
CA ASP A 113 0.70 -26.74 -13.94
C ASP A 113 -0.45 -26.08 -13.19
N ARG A 114 -0.30 -25.75 -11.92
CA ARG A 114 -1.30 -25.05 -11.12
C ARG A 114 -1.43 -23.61 -11.61
N ARG A 115 -2.64 -23.12 -11.80
CA ARG A 115 -2.85 -21.80 -12.41
C ARG A 115 -3.83 -20.92 -11.67
N ARG A 116 -4.66 -21.50 -10.79
CA ARG A 116 -5.72 -20.76 -10.11
C ARG A 116 -5.15 -19.89 -9.00
N ILE A 117 -5.51 -18.63 -9.00
CA ILE A 117 -5.26 -17.71 -7.88
C ILE A 117 -6.53 -17.60 -7.06
N VAL A 118 -6.43 -17.69 -5.75
CA VAL A 118 -7.49 -17.27 -4.83
C VAL A 118 -7.19 -15.84 -4.39
N ALA A 119 -8.17 -14.94 -4.48
CA ALA A 119 -8.04 -13.54 -4.09
C ALA A 119 -9.27 -13.09 -3.30
N LEU A 120 -9.22 -11.92 -2.68
CA LEU A 120 -10.30 -11.42 -1.83
C LEU A 120 -11.25 -10.51 -2.60
N GLU A 121 -12.54 -10.64 -2.34
CA GLU A 121 -13.55 -9.65 -2.74
C GLU A 121 -13.23 -8.30 -2.12
N GLY A 122 -13.37 -7.23 -2.90
CA GLY A 122 -13.06 -5.87 -2.48
C GLY A 122 -11.57 -5.53 -2.47
N SER A 123 -10.66 -6.47 -2.80
CA SER A 123 -9.22 -6.20 -2.91
C SER A 123 -8.88 -5.29 -4.07
N PHE A 124 -7.67 -4.68 -3.99
CA PHE A 124 -7.12 -3.86 -5.05
C PHE A 124 -5.62 -4.12 -5.24
N HIS A 125 -5.23 -4.60 -6.42
CA HIS A 125 -3.86 -5.03 -6.73
C HIS A 125 -3.25 -4.33 -7.95
N GLY A 126 -3.78 -3.17 -8.33
CA GLY A 126 -3.27 -2.36 -9.44
C GLY A 126 -4.21 -2.31 -10.66
N ARG A 127 -3.77 -1.56 -11.69
CA ARG A 127 -4.55 -1.26 -12.89
C ARG A 127 -3.97 -1.88 -14.16
N THR A 128 -2.92 -2.69 -14.07
CA THR A 128 -2.41 -3.52 -15.17
C THR A 128 -3.33 -4.72 -15.40
N ARG A 129 -3.19 -5.42 -16.52
CA ARG A 129 -4.10 -6.54 -16.83
C ARG A 129 -4.01 -7.67 -15.81
N GLY A 130 -2.81 -8.06 -15.37
CA GLY A 130 -2.65 -9.06 -14.32
C GLY A 130 -3.18 -8.56 -12.97
N GLY A 131 -2.82 -7.33 -12.57
CA GLY A 131 -3.31 -6.71 -11.35
C GLY A 131 -4.84 -6.59 -11.31
N MET A 132 -5.48 -6.22 -12.43
CA MET A 132 -6.94 -6.18 -12.52
C MET A 132 -7.58 -7.59 -12.49
N ALA A 133 -6.94 -8.60 -13.08
CA ALA A 133 -7.45 -9.96 -13.04
C ALA A 133 -7.63 -10.47 -11.60
N VAL A 134 -6.74 -10.08 -10.68
CA VAL A 134 -6.77 -10.46 -9.27
C VAL A 134 -7.43 -9.42 -8.34
N THR A 135 -7.86 -8.27 -8.88
CA THR A 135 -8.58 -7.24 -8.12
C THR A 135 -10.04 -7.63 -7.90
N GLY A 136 -10.46 -7.71 -6.64
CA GLY A 136 -11.79 -8.15 -6.22
C GLY A 136 -12.89 -7.09 -6.32
N GLN A 137 -12.74 -6.09 -7.20
CA GLN A 137 -13.71 -5.02 -7.43
C GLN A 137 -14.28 -5.11 -8.84
N PRO A 138 -15.48 -5.73 -9.05
CA PRO A 138 -16.06 -5.97 -10.37
C PRO A 138 -16.17 -4.70 -11.22
N ALA A 139 -16.56 -3.58 -10.64
CA ALA A 139 -16.69 -2.31 -11.37
C ALA A 139 -15.38 -1.81 -12.01
N LEU A 140 -14.24 -2.18 -11.47
CA LEU A 140 -12.91 -1.86 -12.03
C LEU A 140 -12.43 -2.93 -13.01
N ARG A 141 -12.71 -4.20 -12.70
CA ARG A 141 -12.19 -5.37 -13.40
C ARG A 141 -12.99 -5.71 -14.66
N ASP A 142 -14.32 -5.85 -14.53
CA ASP A 142 -15.17 -6.46 -15.55
C ASP A 142 -15.19 -5.73 -16.90
N PRO A 143 -15.06 -4.38 -16.97
CA PRO A 143 -14.97 -3.67 -18.26
C PRO A 143 -13.78 -4.10 -19.14
N PHE A 144 -12.78 -4.78 -18.58
CA PHE A 144 -11.57 -5.20 -19.29
C PHE A 144 -11.44 -6.71 -19.47
N ALA A 145 -12.50 -7.47 -19.14
CA ALA A 145 -12.56 -8.91 -19.38
C ALA A 145 -12.54 -9.23 -20.90
N PRO A 146 -12.13 -10.43 -21.31
CA PRO A 146 -11.69 -11.55 -20.48
C PRO A 146 -10.23 -11.45 -20.01
N TYR A 147 -9.92 -12.18 -18.94
CA TYR A 147 -8.56 -12.35 -18.42
C TYR A 147 -8.09 -13.79 -18.64
N SER A 148 -6.79 -13.94 -18.91
CA SER A 148 -6.18 -15.27 -19.11
C SER A 148 -5.87 -16.00 -17.80
N LEU A 149 -5.87 -15.29 -16.68
CA LEU A 149 -5.57 -15.84 -15.36
C LEU A 149 -6.88 -16.31 -14.68
N PRO A 150 -7.02 -17.60 -14.33
CA PRO A 150 -8.17 -18.08 -13.57
C PRO A 150 -8.08 -17.63 -12.11
N VAL A 151 -9.09 -16.89 -11.66
CA VAL A 151 -9.16 -16.36 -10.30
C VAL A 151 -10.47 -16.75 -9.63
N SER A 152 -10.39 -17.23 -8.40
CA SER A 152 -11.53 -17.42 -7.51
C SER A 152 -11.53 -16.32 -6.45
N PHE A 153 -12.64 -15.60 -6.31
CA PHE A 153 -12.77 -14.58 -5.27
C PHE A 153 -13.56 -15.15 -4.09
N VAL A 154 -13.08 -14.82 -2.88
CA VAL A 154 -13.71 -15.22 -1.61
C VAL A 154 -13.93 -13.99 -0.74
N ALA A 155 -15.00 -14.01 0.06
CA ALA A 155 -15.27 -12.93 0.98
C ALA A 155 -14.19 -12.85 2.07
N PRO A 156 -13.70 -11.64 2.42
CA PRO A 156 -12.72 -11.49 3.49
C PRO A 156 -13.31 -11.92 4.83
N ASN A 157 -12.54 -12.69 5.60
CA ASN A 157 -12.90 -13.27 6.91
C ASN A 157 -13.99 -14.36 6.83
N ASP A 158 -14.30 -14.88 5.65
CA ASP A 158 -15.16 -16.07 5.50
C ASP A 158 -14.27 -17.33 5.38
N GLU A 159 -14.02 -17.98 6.52
CA GLU A 159 -13.20 -19.20 6.56
C GLU A 159 -13.81 -20.36 5.75
N ALA A 160 -15.13 -20.48 5.69
CA ALA A 160 -15.78 -21.55 4.95
C ALA A 160 -15.57 -21.39 3.44
N GLN A 161 -15.76 -20.18 2.92
CA GLN A 161 -15.45 -19.89 1.50
C GLN A 161 -13.97 -20.09 1.21
N LEU A 162 -13.07 -19.66 2.10
CA LEU A 162 -11.64 -19.83 1.92
C LEU A 162 -11.28 -21.32 1.81
N ARG A 163 -11.77 -22.18 2.73
CA ARG A 163 -11.54 -23.63 2.67
C ARG A 163 -12.08 -24.24 1.38
N ALA A 164 -13.29 -23.85 0.97
CA ALA A 164 -13.93 -24.36 -0.24
C ALA A 164 -13.21 -23.95 -1.55
N ALA A 165 -12.52 -22.82 -1.54
CA ALA A 165 -11.77 -22.33 -2.70
C ALA A 165 -10.45 -23.07 -2.94
N PHE A 166 -9.90 -23.75 -1.93
CA PHE A 166 -8.64 -24.49 -2.08
C PHE A 166 -8.84 -25.86 -2.72
N SER A 167 -8.08 -26.11 -3.77
CA SER A 167 -7.99 -27.37 -4.49
C SER A 167 -6.55 -27.59 -4.96
N PRO A 168 -6.21 -28.79 -5.51
CA PRO A 168 -4.88 -29.04 -6.09
C PRO A 168 -4.49 -28.09 -7.23
N GLU A 169 -5.42 -27.37 -7.83
CA GLU A 169 -5.17 -26.40 -8.91
C GLU A 169 -4.72 -25.03 -8.41
N VAL A 170 -4.85 -24.76 -7.11
CA VAL A 170 -4.50 -23.45 -6.55
C VAL A 170 -2.99 -23.25 -6.53
N ALA A 171 -2.55 -22.21 -7.22
CA ALA A 171 -1.15 -21.79 -7.29
C ALA A 171 -0.76 -20.86 -6.13
N ALA A 172 -1.68 -19.94 -5.76
CA ALA A 172 -1.45 -18.98 -4.68
C ALA A 172 -2.76 -18.45 -4.08
N PHE A 173 -2.68 -17.97 -2.84
CA PHE A 173 -3.63 -17.06 -2.23
C PHE A 173 -2.99 -15.67 -2.12
N LEU A 174 -3.64 -14.66 -2.74
CA LEU A 174 -3.20 -13.26 -2.74
C LEU A 174 -4.13 -12.45 -1.84
N PHE A 175 -3.57 -11.69 -0.90
CA PHE A 175 -4.33 -10.91 0.06
C PHE A 175 -3.64 -9.59 0.44
N GLU A 176 -4.45 -8.61 0.84
CA GLU A 176 -4.01 -7.44 1.61
C GLU A 176 -4.30 -7.71 3.09
N PRO A 177 -3.37 -7.52 4.05
CA PRO A 177 -3.68 -7.67 5.49
C PRO A 177 -4.79 -6.76 6.00
N ILE A 178 -4.95 -5.60 5.36
CA ILE A 178 -6.10 -4.71 5.50
C ILE A 178 -6.50 -4.28 4.09
N LEU A 179 -7.72 -4.59 3.66
CA LEU A 179 -8.22 -4.20 2.34
C LEU A 179 -8.35 -2.68 2.28
N GLY A 180 -7.40 -2.01 1.63
CA GLY A 180 -7.31 -0.55 1.63
C GLY A 180 -8.45 0.11 0.87
N GLU A 181 -8.59 -0.20 -0.41
CA GLU A 181 -9.65 0.31 -1.29
C GLU A 181 -10.99 -0.38 -1.00
N GLY A 182 -10.98 -1.53 -0.35
CA GLY A 182 -12.16 -2.26 0.13
C GLY A 182 -12.82 -1.69 1.39
N GLY A 183 -12.43 -0.49 1.83
CA GLY A 183 -13.04 0.18 2.99
C GLY A 183 -12.28 0.01 4.29
N VAL A 184 -10.97 -0.13 4.21
CA VAL A 184 -10.06 -0.35 5.36
C VAL A 184 -10.57 -1.48 6.26
N ARG A 185 -10.69 -2.66 5.66
CA ARG A 185 -11.21 -3.87 6.34
C ARG A 185 -10.07 -4.78 6.74
N PRO A 186 -9.68 -4.81 8.04
CA PRO A 186 -8.66 -5.73 8.52
C PRO A 186 -9.10 -7.19 8.34
N LEU A 187 -8.16 -8.03 7.94
CA LEU A 187 -8.35 -9.46 8.06
C LEU A 187 -8.16 -9.89 9.52
N GLU A 188 -8.95 -10.87 9.93
CA GLU A 188 -8.83 -11.50 11.24
C GLU A 188 -7.53 -12.32 11.30
N ILE A 189 -6.93 -12.37 12.49
CA ILE A 189 -5.69 -13.10 12.72
C ILE A 189 -5.88 -14.58 12.37
N SER A 190 -6.98 -15.20 12.83
CA SER A 190 -7.33 -16.59 12.55
C SER A 190 -7.47 -16.87 11.06
N TYR A 191 -8.06 -15.91 10.31
CA TYR A 191 -8.24 -16.02 8.86
C TYR A 191 -6.89 -16.04 8.11
N MET A 192 -5.95 -15.14 8.47
CA MET A 192 -4.61 -15.13 7.88
C MET A 192 -3.80 -16.38 8.24
N GLN A 193 -3.96 -16.88 9.47
CA GLN A 193 -3.34 -18.13 9.92
C GLN A 193 -3.90 -19.34 9.15
N LEU A 194 -5.22 -19.40 8.99
CA LEU A 194 -5.87 -20.42 8.16
C LEU A 194 -5.38 -20.37 6.71
N ALA A 195 -5.24 -19.17 6.14
CA ALA A 195 -4.73 -19.01 4.78
C ALA A 195 -3.31 -19.58 4.65
N ARG A 196 -2.42 -19.33 5.62
CA ARG A 196 -1.07 -19.91 5.65
C ARG A 196 -1.13 -21.45 5.74
N GLU A 197 -1.98 -21.99 6.63
CA GLU A 197 -2.17 -23.42 6.76
C GLU A 197 -2.62 -24.07 5.45
N LEU A 198 -3.64 -23.50 4.81
CA LEU A 198 -4.17 -24.02 3.53
C LEU A 198 -3.13 -23.94 2.43
N CYS A 199 -2.41 -22.83 2.30
CA CYS A 199 -1.32 -22.71 1.33
C CYS A 199 -0.26 -23.80 1.57
N THR A 200 0.17 -24.03 2.80
CA THR A 200 1.15 -25.07 3.15
C THR A 200 0.63 -26.46 2.78
N ARG A 201 -0.62 -26.78 3.16
CA ARG A 201 -1.24 -28.09 2.89
C ARG A 201 -1.38 -28.40 1.41
N HIS A 202 -1.67 -27.40 0.59
CA HIS A 202 -1.89 -27.57 -0.86
C HIS A 202 -0.65 -27.26 -1.70
N GLY A 203 0.49 -26.89 -1.08
CA GLY A 203 1.71 -26.48 -1.79
C GLY A 203 1.51 -25.20 -2.60
N ALA A 204 0.52 -24.37 -2.24
CA ALA A 204 0.25 -23.07 -2.84
C ALA A 204 1.10 -21.98 -2.16
N LEU A 205 1.38 -20.87 -2.87
CA LEU A 205 2.09 -19.73 -2.30
C LEU A 205 1.14 -18.80 -1.57
N LEU A 206 1.59 -18.28 -0.42
CA LEU A 206 0.93 -17.18 0.29
C LEU A 206 1.57 -15.86 -0.16
N VAL A 207 0.80 -15.00 -0.82
CA VAL A 207 1.27 -13.73 -1.38
C VAL A 207 0.60 -12.58 -0.64
N ALA A 208 1.38 -11.78 0.10
CA ALA A 208 0.89 -10.60 0.80
C ALA A 208 1.14 -9.33 -0.02
N ASP A 209 0.07 -8.64 -0.39
CA ASP A 209 0.17 -7.29 -0.96
C ASP A 209 0.24 -6.27 0.18
N GLU A 210 1.44 -5.81 0.44
CA GLU A 210 1.78 -4.82 1.48
C GLU A 210 2.01 -3.42 0.90
N CYS A 211 1.57 -3.18 -0.33
CA CYS A 211 1.74 -1.87 -0.97
C CYS A 211 1.10 -0.72 -0.20
N GLN A 212 0.02 -0.97 0.56
CA GLN A 212 -0.62 0.05 1.38
C GLN A 212 -0.48 -0.20 2.88
N THR A 213 -0.36 -1.44 3.31
CA THR A 213 -0.34 -1.85 4.73
C THR A 213 1.06 -1.94 5.30
N GLY A 214 2.06 -2.17 4.45
CA GLY A 214 3.45 -2.36 4.86
C GLY A 214 4.21 -1.09 5.20
N LEU A 215 5.49 -1.30 5.51
CA LEU A 215 6.48 -0.25 5.76
C LEU A 215 6.05 0.72 6.85
N GLY A 216 5.52 0.19 7.97
CA GLY A 216 5.19 0.97 9.16
C GLY A 216 3.72 1.40 9.27
N ARG A 217 2.94 1.40 8.19
CA ARG A 217 1.59 1.99 8.13
C ARG A 217 0.65 1.48 9.22
N THR A 218 0.71 0.19 9.56
CA THR A 218 -0.18 -0.44 10.54
C THR A 218 0.39 -0.46 11.97
N GLY A 219 1.56 0.16 12.22
CA GLY A 219 2.26 0.13 13.50
C GLY A 219 3.22 -1.06 13.66
N LYS A 220 3.34 -1.90 12.63
CA LYS A 220 4.39 -2.92 12.44
C LYS A 220 5.07 -2.70 11.11
N ILE A 221 6.23 -3.31 10.86
CA ILE A 221 6.92 -3.16 9.57
C ILE A 221 6.03 -3.66 8.45
N PHE A 222 5.41 -4.84 8.64
CA PHE A 222 4.44 -5.40 7.71
C PHE A 222 3.12 -5.75 8.41
N GLY A 223 2.02 -5.64 7.66
CA GLY A 223 0.68 -5.95 8.18
C GLY A 223 0.49 -7.43 8.49
N PHE A 224 1.14 -8.35 7.79
CA PHE A 224 1.07 -9.79 8.06
C PHE A 224 1.65 -10.19 9.43
N GLU A 225 2.55 -9.38 10.01
CA GLU A 225 3.12 -9.63 11.34
C GLU A 225 2.08 -9.63 12.46
N TRP A 226 0.92 -9.00 12.26
CA TRP A 226 -0.17 -9.05 13.23
C TRP A 226 -0.73 -10.45 13.43
N ALA A 227 -0.64 -11.32 12.43
CA ALA A 227 -1.08 -12.70 12.50
C ALA A 227 0.06 -13.69 12.83
N GLY A 228 1.31 -13.23 12.86
CA GLY A 228 2.48 -14.10 13.03
C GLY A 228 2.67 -15.11 11.89
N VAL A 229 2.18 -14.79 10.70
CA VAL A 229 2.32 -15.63 9.50
C VAL A 229 3.53 -15.17 8.67
N GLN A 230 4.16 -16.09 7.96
CA GLN A 230 5.23 -15.78 7.02
C GLN A 230 4.73 -16.01 5.60
N PRO A 231 4.54 -14.96 4.78
CA PRO A 231 4.26 -15.09 3.35
C PRO A 231 5.47 -15.62 2.58
N ASP A 232 5.20 -16.25 1.42
CA ASP A 232 6.24 -16.70 0.49
C ASP A 232 6.67 -15.56 -0.44
N ILE A 233 5.75 -14.62 -0.71
CA ILE A 233 5.98 -13.43 -1.53
C ILE A 233 5.31 -12.23 -0.85
N VAL A 234 6.00 -11.09 -0.84
CA VAL A 234 5.49 -9.80 -0.33
C VAL A 234 5.71 -8.72 -1.38
N THR A 235 4.69 -7.92 -1.70
CA THR A 235 4.83 -6.74 -2.55
C THR A 235 4.82 -5.46 -1.73
N VAL A 236 5.71 -4.53 -2.03
CA VAL A 236 5.79 -3.20 -1.40
C VAL A 236 5.95 -2.10 -2.45
N ALA A 237 5.40 -0.91 -2.16
CA ALA A 237 5.57 0.26 -3.00
C ALA A 237 5.33 1.54 -2.19
N LYS A 238 4.28 2.28 -2.52
CA LYS A 238 3.81 3.56 -1.94
C LYS A 238 4.90 4.37 -1.19
N PRO A 239 5.12 4.18 0.15
CA PRO A 239 6.05 5.03 0.89
C PRO A 239 7.53 4.70 0.65
N LEU A 240 7.85 3.59 -0.02
CA LEU A 240 9.19 2.98 -0.06
C LEU A 240 10.32 3.98 -0.43
N ALA A 241 10.06 4.88 -1.38
CA ALA A 241 11.05 5.87 -1.80
C ALA A 241 10.61 7.32 -1.53
N GLY A 242 9.87 7.57 -0.43
CA GLY A 242 9.57 8.91 0.06
C GLY A 242 8.88 9.84 -0.94
N GLY A 243 8.06 9.28 -1.86
CA GLY A 243 7.36 10.01 -2.91
C GLY A 243 7.88 9.75 -4.32
N LEU A 244 9.08 9.18 -4.48
CA LEU A 244 9.59 8.75 -5.79
C LEU A 244 9.00 7.38 -6.17
N PRO A 245 8.81 7.10 -7.48
CA PRO A 245 8.35 5.80 -7.95
C PRO A 245 9.38 4.69 -7.62
N LEU A 246 9.00 3.77 -6.76
CA LEU A 246 9.74 2.54 -6.48
C LEU A 246 8.77 1.51 -5.90
N GLY A 247 8.91 0.27 -6.34
CA GLY A 247 8.29 -0.90 -5.75
C GLY A 247 9.30 -2.02 -5.61
N ALA A 248 8.98 -3.01 -4.81
CA ALA A 248 9.76 -4.23 -4.73
C ALA A 248 8.85 -5.44 -4.50
N VAL A 249 9.33 -6.59 -4.94
CA VAL A 249 8.78 -7.90 -4.59
C VAL A 249 9.85 -8.63 -3.80
N LEU A 250 9.47 -9.08 -2.61
CA LEU A 250 10.34 -9.86 -1.72
C LEU A 250 9.84 -11.30 -1.76
N PHE A 251 10.73 -12.27 -1.79
CA PHE A 251 10.34 -13.67 -1.93
C PHE A 251 11.36 -14.63 -1.35
N SER A 252 10.90 -15.84 -1.02
CA SER A 252 11.74 -16.88 -0.43
C SER A 252 12.76 -17.46 -1.43
N ALA A 253 13.80 -18.08 -0.92
CA ALA A 253 14.80 -18.78 -1.72
C ALA A 253 14.16 -19.87 -2.59
N ALA A 254 13.20 -20.62 -2.03
CA ALA A 254 12.47 -21.65 -2.78
C ALA A 254 11.73 -21.09 -4.01
N VAL A 255 11.12 -19.90 -3.90
CA VAL A 255 10.49 -19.23 -5.05
C VAL A 255 11.55 -18.76 -6.04
N ALA A 256 12.69 -18.27 -5.56
CA ALA A 256 13.79 -17.77 -6.40
C ALA A 256 14.38 -18.85 -7.32
N GLU A 257 14.50 -20.10 -6.84
CA GLU A 257 15.04 -21.23 -7.60
C GLU A 257 14.26 -21.51 -8.88
N HIS A 258 12.97 -21.16 -8.91
CA HIS A 258 12.09 -21.37 -10.06
C HIS A 258 12.01 -20.18 -11.01
N PHE A 259 12.67 -19.06 -10.71
CA PHE A 259 12.52 -17.82 -11.49
C PHE A 259 13.73 -17.60 -12.40
N PRO A 260 13.61 -17.88 -13.71
CA PRO A 260 14.74 -17.75 -14.63
C PRO A 260 15.20 -16.29 -14.75
N LEU A 261 16.52 -16.12 -14.91
CA LEU A 261 17.11 -14.83 -15.25
C LEU A 261 16.40 -14.28 -16.51
N THR A 262 16.10 -13.00 -16.54
CA THR A 262 15.39 -12.29 -17.63
C THR A 262 13.88 -12.53 -17.74
N SER A 263 13.27 -13.32 -16.85
CA SER A 263 11.81 -13.51 -16.84
C SER A 263 11.02 -12.23 -16.52
N HIS A 264 11.66 -11.28 -15.83
CA HIS A 264 11.10 -9.96 -15.55
C HIS A 264 12.19 -8.90 -15.59
N GLY A 265 11.83 -7.70 -16.00
CA GLY A 265 12.74 -6.56 -16.05
C GLY A 265 11.99 -5.24 -16.20
N SER A 266 12.65 -4.16 -15.84
CA SER A 266 12.16 -2.80 -16.00
C SER A 266 13.34 -1.85 -16.17
N THR A 267 13.24 -0.91 -17.11
CA THR A 267 14.32 0.03 -17.43
C THR A 267 14.72 0.88 -16.21
N PHE A 268 13.76 1.34 -15.42
CA PHE A 268 14.01 2.27 -14.31
C PHE A 268 14.10 1.62 -12.94
N ALA A 269 13.82 0.32 -12.84
CA ALA A 269 13.71 -0.37 -11.56
C ALA A 269 15.04 -0.44 -10.81
N GLY A 270 14.98 -0.18 -9.51
CA GLY A 270 16.17 -0.23 -8.66
C GLY A 270 17.21 0.83 -8.99
N GLY A 271 16.81 1.95 -9.61
CA GLY A 271 17.70 3.06 -9.93
C GLY A 271 18.34 3.69 -8.69
N PRO A 272 19.57 4.24 -8.80
CA PRO A 272 20.36 4.70 -7.66
C PRO A 272 19.67 5.80 -6.86
N LEU A 273 18.95 6.72 -7.51
CA LEU A 273 18.25 7.79 -6.80
C LEU A 273 17.13 7.25 -5.91
N ALA A 274 16.25 6.40 -6.46
CA ALA A 274 15.13 5.86 -5.71
C ALA A 274 15.61 4.93 -4.59
N CYS A 275 16.61 4.07 -4.86
CA CYS A 275 17.19 3.18 -3.84
C CYS A 275 17.87 3.96 -2.70
N ARG A 276 18.59 5.04 -3.02
CA ARG A 276 19.21 5.91 -1.99
C ARG A 276 18.16 6.53 -1.07
N VAL A 277 17.07 7.04 -1.65
CA VAL A 277 15.97 7.61 -0.88
C VAL A 277 15.26 6.55 -0.03
N ALA A 278 15.06 5.35 -0.59
CA ALA A 278 14.42 4.25 0.12
C ALA A 278 15.18 3.82 1.38
N LEU A 279 16.51 3.81 1.34
CA LEU A 279 17.34 3.53 2.52
C LEU A 279 17.12 4.56 3.64
N GLU A 280 17.04 5.85 3.31
CA GLU A 280 16.72 6.89 4.29
C GLU A 280 15.30 6.78 4.84
N PHE A 281 14.35 6.46 3.97
CA PHE A 281 12.96 6.22 4.39
C PHE A 281 12.86 5.07 5.37
N LEU A 282 13.47 3.92 5.08
CA LEU A 282 13.40 2.73 5.93
C LEU A 282 14.06 2.94 7.30
N ASP A 283 15.19 3.65 7.36
CA ASP A 283 15.84 3.99 8.62
C ASP A 283 14.95 4.90 9.49
N GLU A 284 14.35 5.93 8.89
CA GLU A 284 13.45 6.84 9.62
C GLU A 284 12.15 6.17 10.03
N MET A 285 11.57 5.35 9.16
CA MET A 285 10.34 4.59 9.44
C MET A 285 10.50 3.68 10.66
N GLN A 286 11.62 2.96 10.77
CA GLN A 286 11.88 2.09 11.92
C GLN A 286 11.90 2.87 13.25
N ARG A 287 12.48 4.08 13.26
CA ARG A 287 12.50 4.94 14.44
C ARG A 287 11.11 5.43 14.83
N LEU A 288 10.24 5.61 13.84
CA LEU A 288 8.88 6.11 14.04
C LEU A 288 7.86 5.03 14.44
N LEU A 289 8.18 3.72 14.39
CA LEU A 289 7.21 2.65 14.70
C LEU A 289 6.49 2.83 16.05
N PRO A 290 7.16 3.15 17.17
CA PRO A 290 6.47 3.38 18.44
C PRO A 290 5.52 4.58 18.37
N HIS A 291 5.94 5.67 17.74
CA HIS A 291 5.11 6.87 17.54
C HIS A 291 3.89 6.58 16.66
N ILE A 292 4.04 5.81 15.58
CA ILE A 292 2.93 5.40 14.70
C ILE A 292 1.87 4.62 15.47
N ALA A 293 2.29 3.73 16.36
CA ALA A 293 1.37 2.97 17.20
C ALA A 293 0.61 3.90 18.16
N GLU A 294 1.30 4.76 18.89
CA GLU A 294 0.73 5.70 19.86
C GLU A 294 -0.25 6.69 19.19
N VAL A 295 0.20 7.40 18.17
CA VAL A 295 -0.63 8.40 17.48
C VAL A 295 -1.77 7.73 16.70
N GLY A 296 -1.57 6.49 16.25
CA GLY A 296 -2.64 5.69 15.63
C GLY A 296 -3.81 5.42 16.58
N GLU A 297 -3.54 5.15 17.86
CA GLU A 297 -4.60 4.99 18.88
C GLU A 297 -5.23 6.35 19.24
N ALA A 298 -4.45 7.43 19.35
CA ALA A 298 -4.99 8.76 19.55
C ALA A 298 -5.93 9.18 18.41
N LEU A 299 -5.56 8.88 17.16
CA LEU A 299 -6.40 9.13 15.99
C LEU A 299 -7.67 8.28 16.03
N ALA A 300 -7.58 6.99 16.42
CA ALA A 300 -8.75 6.14 16.55
C ALA A 300 -9.73 6.67 17.62
N ALA A 301 -9.23 7.14 18.76
CA ALA A 301 -10.03 7.73 19.82
C ALA A 301 -10.76 9.01 19.34
N GLU A 302 -10.06 9.87 18.58
CA GLU A 302 -10.63 11.10 18.02
C GLU A 302 -11.71 10.82 16.97
N LEU A 303 -11.60 9.69 16.25
CA LEU A 303 -12.55 9.27 15.23
C LEU A 303 -13.78 8.53 15.79
N ALA A 304 -13.69 7.95 16.99
CA ALA A 304 -14.72 7.13 17.60
C ALA A 304 -16.13 7.80 17.72
N PRO A 305 -16.25 9.12 17.94
CA PRO A 305 -17.56 9.79 17.98
C PRO A 305 -18.35 9.73 16.66
N TYR A 306 -17.70 9.44 15.54
CA TYR A 306 -18.32 9.46 14.20
C TYR A 306 -18.76 8.08 13.72
N GLY A 307 -18.42 7.00 14.44
CA GLY A 307 -18.81 5.63 14.11
C GLY A 307 -17.74 4.59 14.51
N PRO A 308 -17.96 3.31 14.20
CA PRO A 308 -17.01 2.26 14.50
C PRO A 308 -15.70 2.47 13.72
N VAL A 309 -14.57 2.63 14.43
CA VAL A 309 -13.27 2.86 13.80
C VAL A 309 -12.66 1.52 13.37
N ARG A 310 -12.26 1.44 12.11
CA ARG A 310 -11.55 0.28 11.53
C ARG A 310 -10.08 0.58 11.30
N GLY A 311 -9.29 -0.47 11.15
CA GLY A 311 -7.89 -0.38 10.77
C GLY A 311 -6.92 -0.49 11.95
N ARG A 312 -5.62 -0.28 11.67
CA ARG A 312 -4.51 -0.37 12.64
C ARG A 312 -3.49 0.74 12.37
N GLY A 313 -2.77 1.17 13.40
CA GLY A 313 -1.77 2.23 13.31
C GLY A 313 -2.34 3.49 12.65
N LEU A 314 -1.67 4.00 11.64
CA LEU A 314 -2.10 5.18 10.87
C LEU A 314 -2.82 4.82 9.55
N MET A 315 -3.49 3.68 9.52
CA MET A 315 -4.46 3.29 8.48
C MET A 315 -5.81 3.12 9.15
N ARG A 316 -6.62 4.18 9.23
CA ARG A 316 -7.90 4.20 9.93
C ARG A 316 -9.06 4.56 9.00
N ALA A 317 -10.24 4.09 9.36
CA ALA A 317 -11.46 4.45 8.65
C ALA A 317 -12.68 4.45 9.56
N VAL A 318 -13.68 5.25 9.15
CA VAL A 318 -15.01 5.31 9.77
C VAL A 318 -16.04 5.01 8.68
N PRO A 319 -16.71 3.85 8.72
CA PRO A 319 -17.87 3.58 7.87
C PRO A 319 -19.05 4.45 8.32
N LEU A 320 -19.76 4.99 7.33
CA LEU A 320 -20.92 5.82 7.52
C LEU A 320 -22.15 5.15 6.92
N GLU A 321 -23.33 5.55 7.40
CA GLU A 321 -24.63 5.17 6.81
C GLU A 321 -25.05 6.08 5.65
N ILE A 322 -24.32 7.19 5.45
CA ILE A 322 -24.57 8.21 4.42
C ILE A 322 -23.36 8.32 3.48
N PRO A 323 -23.53 8.92 2.27
CA PRO A 323 -22.41 9.21 1.39
C PRO A 323 -21.35 10.08 2.06
N GLY A 324 -20.07 9.70 1.95
CA GLY A 324 -18.95 10.40 2.59
C GLY A 324 -18.47 11.64 1.83
N ASP A 325 -18.73 11.75 0.52
CA ASP A 325 -18.25 12.84 -0.33
C ASP A 325 -18.62 14.25 0.20
N PRO A 326 -19.85 14.51 0.72
CA PRO A 326 -20.18 15.80 1.32
C PRO A 326 -19.31 16.15 2.53
N ILE A 327 -19.01 15.16 3.38
CA ILE A 327 -18.14 15.34 4.56
C ILE A 327 -16.69 15.61 4.12
N VAL A 328 -16.20 14.89 3.11
CA VAL A 328 -14.87 15.13 2.51
C VAL A 328 -14.78 16.57 1.97
N ALA A 329 -15.81 17.05 1.30
CA ALA A 329 -15.87 18.42 0.78
C ALA A 329 -15.88 19.45 1.93
N ALA A 330 -16.71 19.25 2.95
CA ALA A 330 -16.80 20.13 4.11
C ALA A 330 -15.48 20.15 4.92
N ALA A 331 -14.81 19.01 5.10
CA ALA A 331 -13.52 18.91 5.76
C ALA A 331 -12.45 19.67 4.97
N ARG A 332 -12.35 19.47 3.64
CA ARG A 332 -11.47 20.22 2.76
C ARG A 332 -11.70 21.72 2.86
N ASP A 333 -12.94 22.17 2.79
CA ASP A 333 -13.30 23.58 2.89
C ASP A 333 -12.99 24.16 4.28
N ALA A 334 -12.83 23.32 5.29
CA ALA A 334 -12.35 23.69 6.62
C ALA A 334 -10.83 23.49 6.83
N GLY A 335 -10.07 23.05 5.79
CA GLY A 335 -8.62 22.92 5.83
C GLY A 335 -8.09 21.54 6.24
N LEU A 336 -8.91 20.48 6.11
CA LEU A 336 -8.52 19.09 6.37
C LEU A 336 -8.73 18.23 5.13
N LEU A 337 -7.69 17.51 4.72
CA LEU A 337 -7.77 16.55 3.63
C LEU A 337 -7.99 15.15 4.17
N ILE A 338 -9.09 14.55 3.79
CA ILE A 338 -9.45 13.15 4.00
C ILE A 338 -10.01 12.60 2.69
N ASN A 339 -10.14 11.29 2.55
CA ASN A 339 -10.83 10.74 1.39
C ASN A 339 -11.91 9.73 1.78
N CYS A 340 -12.80 9.46 0.83
CA CYS A 340 -13.84 8.47 0.97
C CYS A 340 -13.58 7.31 -0.01
N THR A 341 -13.69 6.08 0.49
CA THR A 341 -13.70 4.86 -0.32
C THR A 341 -15.03 4.13 -0.14
N GLN A 342 -15.39 3.25 -1.08
CA GLN A 342 -16.67 2.52 -1.06
C GLN A 342 -17.90 3.44 -0.86
N LYS A 343 -17.81 4.69 -1.32
CA LYS A 343 -18.86 5.74 -1.23
C LYS A 343 -19.24 6.20 0.19
N THR A 344 -19.06 5.35 1.20
CA THR A 344 -19.53 5.59 2.58
C THR A 344 -18.46 5.38 3.64
N VAL A 345 -17.19 5.17 3.28
CA VAL A 345 -16.14 4.94 4.26
C VAL A 345 -15.11 6.07 4.21
N LEU A 346 -15.10 6.91 5.23
CA LEU A 346 -14.04 7.91 5.40
C LEU A 346 -12.74 7.19 5.75
N ARG A 347 -11.68 7.47 5.00
CA ARG A 347 -10.36 6.87 5.21
C ARG A 347 -9.33 7.91 5.57
N PHE A 348 -8.45 7.54 6.49
CA PHE A 348 -7.37 8.35 7.05
C PHE A 348 -6.04 7.61 6.89
N LEU A 349 -5.12 8.22 6.16
CA LEU A 349 -3.77 7.73 5.88
C LEU A 349 -2.75 8.85 6.12
N PRO A 350 -2.67 9.43 7.32
CA PRO A 350 -1.79 10.57 7.58
C PRO A 350 -0.31 10.20 7.43
N PRO A 351 0.58 11.19 7.33
CA PRO A 351 2.01 10.98 7.53
C PRO A 351 2.33 10.40 8.91
N TYR A 352 3.42 9.64 9.00
CA TYR A 352 3.87 9.00 10.26
C TYR A 352 4.32 9.99 11.31
N ILE A 353 4.68 11.21 10.90
CA ILE A 353 5.09 12.32 11.75
C ILE A 353 3.91 13.14 12.29
N LEU A 354 2.67 12.69 12.10
CA LEU A 354 1.47 13.35 12.64
C LEU A 354 1.59 13.49 14.15
N SER A 355 1.41 14.69 14.69
CA SER A 355 1.47 14.93 16.13
C SER A 355 0.10 14.79 16.81
N ALA A 356 0.10 14.63 18.15
CA ALA A 356 -1.13 14.60 18.93
C ALA A 356 -1.93 15.92 18.83
N ASP A 357 -1.25 17.06 18.68
CA ASP A 357 -1.92 18.36 18.46
C ASP A 357 -2.64 18.38 17.10
N GLN A 358 -2.01 17.86 16.08
CA GLN A 358 -2.62 17.73 14.73
C GLN A 358 -3.78 16.74 14.71
N VAL A 359 -3.74 15.69 15.54
CA VAL A 359 -4.89 14.80 15.73
C VAL A 359 -6.07 15.57 16.31
N ARG A 360 -5.85 16.38 17.35
CA ARG A 360 -6.88 17.26 17.94
C ARG A 360 -7.40 18.33 16.97
N GLU A 361 -6.49 18.92 16.18
CA GLU A 361 -6.87 19.86 15.10
C GLU A 361 -7.82 19.19 14.10
N ALA A 362 -7.48 18.00 13.63
CA ALA A 362 -8.31 17.22 12.71
C ALA A 362 -9.69 16.93 13.31
N GLY A 363 -9.76 16.50 14.57
CA GLY A 363 -11.01 16.26 15.29
C GLY A 363 -11.91 17.48 15.37
N GLY A 364 -11.33 18.64 15.69
CA GLY A 364 -12.06 19.93 15.71
C GLY A 364 -12.61 20.31 14.33
N ILE A 365 -11.89 20.00 13.25
CA ILE A 365 -12.37 20.25 11.88
C ILE A 365 -13.46 19.23 11.50
N LEU A 366 -13.27 17.95 11.81
CA LEU A 366 -14.28 16.91 11.54
C LEU A 366 -15.60 17.22 12.26
N LYS A 367 -15.56 17.64 13.52
CA LYS A 367 -16.76 18.03 14.27
C LYS A 367 -17.58 19.09 13.52
N ARG A 368 -16.93 20.11 12.94
CA ARG A 368 -17.60 21.14 12.13
C ARG A 368 -18.10 20.59 10.78
N ALA A 369 -17.36 19.67 10.17
CA ALA A 369 -17.73 19.06 8.89
C ALA A 369 -18.98 18.17 9.02
N PHE A 370 -19.14 17.47 10.13
CA PHE A 370 -20.31 16.62 10.43
C PHE A 370 -21.54 17.41 10.90
N SER A 371 -21.36 18.67 11.33
CA SER A 371 -22.46 19.52 11.79
C SER A 371 -23.12 20.32 10.66
N ARG A 372 -22.61 20.22 9.43
CA ARG A 372 -23.15 20.86 8.22
C ARG A 372 -24.04 19.90 7.44
#